data_98c20590bb8738daf5052eed5d3a326a
#
_entry.id   98c20590bb8738daf5052eed5d3a326a
#
_cell.length_a   1.000
_cell.length_b   1.000
_cell.length_c   1.000
_cell.angle_alpha   90.00
_cell.angle_beta   90.00
_cell.angle_gamma   90.00
#
_symmetry.space_group_name_H-M   'P 1'
#
loop_
_entity.id
_entity.type
_entity.pdbx_description
1 polymer ?
#
loop_
_entity_poly.entity_id
_entity_poly.type
_entity_poly.pdbx_seq_one_letter_code
_entity_poly.pdbx_strand_id
1 'polypeptide(L)'
;MLLPLFYMNKKINWKKKLGYTVLIVVMVMCMLITPVDMMWHGGQVPNWLPFRYSFLLSFIFLTMAATAFANKDGIQKKHLLGSAGVMVVIIAIVAGLKFDQMAKGAVWISAALMGIYLILLYFMIGGKLTEGKRGVSIALTTMMLVMVGGEVTYNAVDSMKDIDDEVAYSTRASYQNYVQNGRAAADMLEEKDDGFYRAEKTFFRCVNDNAALGLNGISHSSSVMNTRVINFIETMGYCMHSYYTRYDGNTEIADSLLGIKYVLDRGENFDQNRRLNPAYEPRWAYDYKNENGVDKTITAYENT
;
A
#
# COMPACT_ATOMS: atom_id res chain seq x y z
N MET A 1 9.53 -12.13 -20.74
CA MET A 1 10.05 -12.40 -22.09
C MET A 1 11.59 -12.31 -22.17
N LEU A 2 12.25 -11.23 -21.75
CA LEU A 2 13.72 -11.10 -21.80
C LEU A 2 14.46 -12.06 -20.85
N LEU A 3 13.84 -12.59 -19.81
CA LEU A 3 14.46 -13.53 -18.87
C LEU A 3 14.88 -14.86 -19.52
N PRO A 4 14.03 -15.58 -20.28
CA PRO A 4 14.48 -16.75 -21.01
C PRO A 4 15.60 -16.41 -22.01
N LEU A 5 15.53 -15.24 -22.66
CA LEU A 5 16.58 -14.78 -23.58
C LEU A 5 17.91 -14.51 -22.87
N PHE A 6 17.89 -14.07 -21.61
CA PHE A 6 19.10 -13.92 -20.81
C PHE A 6 19.86 -15.25 -20.68
N TYR A 7 19.13 -16.33 -20.37
CA TYR A 7 19.74 -17.66 -20.25
C TYR A 7 20.18 -18.25 -21.59
N MET A 8 19.43 -18.00 -22.67
CA MET A 8 19.74 -18.51 -24.01
C MET A 8 20.84 -17.70 -24.71
N ASN A 9 21.18 -16.51 -24.22
CA ASN A 9 22.17 -15.63 -24.84
C ASN A 9 23.60 -16.16 -24.66
N LYS A 10 24.29 -16.41 -25.78
CA LYS A 10 25.66 -16.96 -25.79
C LYS A 10 26.73 -15.95 -25.36
N LYS A 11 26.49 -14.64 -25.51
CA LYS A 11 27.42 -13.58 -25.07
C LYS A 11 27.45 -13.36 -23.56
N ILE A 12 26.47 -13.86 -22.83
CA ILE A 12 26.41 -13.73 -21.37
C ILE A 12 27.16 -14.91 -20.74
N ASN A 13 28.17 -14.57 -19.93
CA ASN A 13 29.00 -15.55 -19.24
C ASN A 13 28.14 -16.45 -18.31
N TRP A 14 28.46 -17.75 -18.29
CA TRP A 14 27.77 -18.72 -17.45
C TRP A 14 27.85 -18.41 -15.96
N LYS A 15 28.98 -17.84 -15.47
CA LYS A 15 29.13 -17.41 -14.08
C LYS A 15 28.10 -16.31 -13.71
N LYS A 16 27.84 -15.37 -14.64
CA LYS A 16 26.83 -14.34 -14.45
C LYS A 16 25.42 -14.94 -14.41
N LYS A 17 25.13 -15.91 -15.30
CA LYS A 17 23.84 -16.65 -15.27
C LYS A 17 23.65 -17.38 -13.97
N LEU A 18 24.67 -18.10 -13.50
CA LEU A 18 24.65 -18.81 -12.22
C LEU A 18 24.43 -17.85 -11.04
N GLY A 19 25.14 -16.71 -11.01
CA GLY A 19 24.98 -15.71 -9.96
C GLY A 19 23.55 -15.20 -9.85
N TYR A 20 22.93 -14.84 -10.97
CA TYR A 20 21.52 -14.42 -10.99
C TYR A 20 20.57 -15.56 -10.59
N THR A 21 20.83 -16.79 -11.02
CA THR A 21 20.02 -17.95 -10.59
C THR A 21 20.09 -18.14 -9.07
N VAL A 22 21.29 -18.07 -8.49
CA VAL A 22 21.47 -18.17 -7.04
C VAL A 22 20.70 -17.07 -6.32
N LEU A 23 20.79 -15.82 -6.79
CA LEU A 23 20.03 -14.70 -6.22
C LEU A 23 18.52 -14.94 -6.27
N ILE A 24 17.99 -15.40 -7.41
CA ILE A 24 16.55 -15.73 -7.53
C ILE A 24 16.17 -16.83 -6.55
N VAL A 25 16.94 -17.91 -6.50
CA VAL A 25 16.68 -19.04 -5.60
C VAL A 25 16.69 -18.59 -4.14
N VAL A 26 17.69 -17.80 -3.73
CA VAL A 26 17.77 -17.23 -2.38
C VAL A 26 16.56 -16.38 -2.08
N MET A 27 16.15 -15.48 -2.99
CA MET A 27 14.97 -14.63 -2.78
C MET A 27 13.66 -15.44 -2.67
N VAL A 28 13.51 -16.48 -3.51
CA VAL A 28 12.34 -17.38 -3.43
C VAL A 28 12.36 -18.16 -2.11
N MET A 29 13.52 -18.68 -1.68
CA MET A 29 13.65 -19.35 -0.39
C MET A 29 13.34 -18.41 0.78
N CYS A 30 13.73 -17.14 0.71
CA CYS A 30 13.35 -16.13 1.70
C CYS A 30 11.82 -15.97 1.81
N MET A 31 11.09 -16.10 0.71
CA MET A 31 9.63 -16.00 0.70
C MET A 31 8.93 -17.30 1.18
N LEU A 32 9.57 -18.45 1.01
CA LEU A 32 8.97 -19.74 1.35
C LEU A 32 9.26 -20.18 2.79
N ILE A 33 10.37 -19.72 3.38
CA ILE A 33 10.83 -20.13 4.72
C ILE A 33 10.50 -19.03 5.73
N THR A 34 9.46 -19.25 6.53
CA THR A 34 8.95 -18.27 7.51
C THR A 34 10.02 -17.65 8.42
N PRO A 35 10.97 -18.41 9.05
CA PRO A 35 12.03 -17.78 9.85
C PRO A 35 12.93 -16.83 9.05
N VAL A 36 13.16 -17.09 7.77
CA VAL A 36 13.98 -16.24 6.91
C VAL A 36 13.18 -15.00 6.46
N ASP A 37 11.88 -15.16 6.16
CA ASP A 37 10.96 -14.04 5.91
C ASP A 37 10.89 -13.08 7.11
N MET A 38 10.80 -13.62 8.33
CA MET A 38 10.82 -12.83 9.57
C MET A 38 12.10 -11.99 9.72
N MET A 39 13.26 -12.46 9.26
CA MET A 39 14.51 -11.68 9.31
C MET A 39 14.40 -10.39 8.50
N TRP A 40 13.72 -10.41 7.36
CA TRP A 40 13.45 -9.21 6.54
C TRP A 40 12.46 -8.23 7.20
N HIS A 41 11.71 -8.69 8.19
CA HIS A 41 10.72 -7.93 8.95
C HIS A 41 11.17 -7.61 10.38
N GLY A 42 12.49 -7.60 10.64
CA GLY A 42 13.05 -7.27 11.95
C GLY A 42 12.77 -8.34 13.02
N GLY A 43 12.63 -9.60 12.63
CA GLY A 43 12.36 -10.72 13.53
C GLY A 43 10.89 -10.89 13.91
N GLN A 44 9.97 -10.18 13.24
CA GLN A 44 8.53 -10.25 13.49
C GLN A 44 7.79 -10.85 12.29
N VAL A 45 6.67 -11.51 12.56
CA VAL A 45 5.74 -11.90 11.50
C VAL A 45 5.07 -10.64 10.96
N PRO A 46 5.08 -10.41 9.63
CA PRO A 46 4.43 -9.23 9.07
C PRO A 46 2.91 -9.30 9.28
N ASN A 47 2.34 -8.27 9.90
CA ASN A 47 0.89 -8.19 10.12
C ASN A 47 0.11 -7.96 8.82
N TRP A 48 0.70 -7.19 7.90
CA TRP A 48 0.12 -6.81 6.62
C TRP A 48 1.22 -6.83 5.58
N LEU A 49 0.88 -7.05 4.32
CA LEU A 49 1.80 -7.02 3.19
C LEU A 49 3.01 -7.94 3.41
N PRO A 50 2.81 -9.26 3.36
CA PRO A 50 3.91 -10.21 3.37
C PRO A 50 4.84 -9.91 2.19
N PHE A 51 6.09 -10.32 2.30
CA PHE A 51 7.09 -10.19 1.22
C PHE A 51 7.34 -8.75 0.75
N ARG A 52 7.35 -7.76 1.66
CA ARG A 52 7.62 -6.34 1.33
C ARG A 52 8.91 -6.13 0.53
N TYR A 53 9.86 -7.04 0.63
CA TYR A 53 11.12 -7.05 -0.11
C TYR A 53 11.01 -7.67 -1.52
N SER A 54 9.83 -8.08 -1.97
CA SER A 54 9.62 -8.67 -3.31
C SER A 54 10.05 -7.76 -4.47
N PHE A 55 10.11 -6.43 -4.24
CA PHE A 55 10.65 -5.49 -5.21
C PHE A 55 12.11 -5.79 -5.59
N LEU A 56 12.90 -6.42 -4.70
CA LEU A 56 14.27 -6.86 -4.99
C LEU A 56 14.27 -7.93 -6.09
N LEU A 57 13.31 -8.87 -6.05
CA LEU A 57 13.15 -9.88 -7.09
C LEU A 57 12.81 -9.22 -8.44
N SER A 58 11.91 -8.23 -8.44
CA SER A 58 11.58 -7.44 -9.62
C SER A 58 12.82 -6.70 -10.16
N PHE A 59 13.63 -6.12 -9.28
CA PHE A 59 14.89 -5.46 -9.66
C PHE A 59 15.90 -6.44 -10.28
N ILE A 60 16.03 -7.67 -9.72
CA ILE A 60 16.85 -8.73 -10.30
C ILE A 60 16.37 -9.06 -11.72
N PHE A 61 15.05 -9.24 -11.92
CA PHE A 61 14.49 -9.51 -13.24
C PHE A 61 14.72 -8.37 -14.22
N LEU A 62 14.59 -7.12 -13.80
CA LEU A 62 14.88 -5.96 -14.64
C LEU A 62 16.35 -5.89 -15.04
N THR A 63 17.29 -6.15 -14.14
CA THR A 63 18.72 -6.14 -14.44
C THR A 63 19.12 -7.27 -15.39
N MET A 64 18.49 -8.45 -15.25
CA MET A 64 18.65 -9.55 -16.20
C MET A 64 18.10 -9.18 -17.59
N ALA A 65 16.91 -8.59 -17.63
CA ALA A 65 16.28 -8.14 -18.87
C ALA A 65 17.13 -7.08 -19.59
N ALA A 66 17.59 -6.07 -18.85
CA ALA A 66 18.50 -5.05 -19.37
C ALA A 66 19.81 -5.64 -19.90
N THR A 67 20.39 -6.59 -19.16
CA THR A 67 21.61 -7.30 -19.58
C THR A 67 21.37 -8.11 -20.88
N ALA A 68 20.23 -8.80 -21.01
CA ALA A 68 19.87 -9.53 -22.22
C ALA A 68 19.71 -8.59 -23.41
N PHE A 69 19.03 -7.47 -23.21
CA PHE A 69 18.80 -6.46 -24.26
C PHE A 69 20.11 -5.76 -24.68
N ALA A 70 20.96 -5.37 -23.73
CA ALA A 70 22.27 -4.78 -24.04
C ALA A 70 23.18 -5.72 -24.85
N ASN A 71 23.02 -7.03 -24.69
CA ASN A 71 23.77 -8.05 -25.43
C ASN A 71 22.92 -8.72 -26.53
N LYS A 72 21.96 -8.01 -27.12
CA LYS A 72 21.03 -8.56 -28.12
C LYS A 72 21.69 -9.27 -29.29
N ASP A 73 22.91 -8.86 -29.66
CA ASP A 73 23.68 -9.52 -30.75
C ASP A 73 24.05 -10.98 -30.44
N GLY A 74 23.98 -11.42 -29.19
CA GLY A 74 24.15 -12.81 -28.77
C GLY A 74 22.87 -13.64 -28.85
N ILE A 75 21.73 -13.01 -29.21
CA ILE A 75 20.43 -13.64 -29.32
C ILE A 75 20.22 -14.03 -30.81
N GLN A 76 19.78 -15.26 -31.04
CA GLN A 76 19.40 -15.75 -32.36
C GLN A 76 17.88 -15.83 -32.48
N LYS A 77 17.33 -15.78 -33.71
CA LYS A 77 15.88 -15.87 -33.95
C LYS A 77 15.23 -17.13 -33.34
N LYS A 78 15.95 -18.27 -33.32
CA LYS A 78 15.47 -19.48 -32.60
C LYS A 78 15.30 -19.31 -31.09
N HIS A 79 16.08 -18.43 -30.47
CA HIS A 79 15.93 -18.13 -29.04
C HIS A 79 14.66 -17.35 -28.78
N LEU A 80 14.19 -16.51 -29.71
CA LEU A 80 12.89 -15.83 -29.61
C LEU A 80 11.74 -16.84 -29.61
N LEU A 81 11.81 -17.86 -30.48
CA LEU A 81 10.80 -18.92 -30.49
C LEU A 81 10.78 -19.70 -29.18
N GLY A 82 11.97 -20.06 -28.66
CA GLY A 82 12.09 -20.71 -27.35
C GLY A 82 11.54 -19.84 -26.20
N SER A 83 11.83 -18.52 -26.23
CA SER A 83 11.27 -17.59 -25.26
C SER A 83 9.75 -17.47 -25.38
N ALA A 84 9.21 -17.43 -26.60
CA ALA A 84 7.78 -17.44 -26.83
C ALA A 84 7.10 -18.68 -26.25
N GLY A 85 7.70 -19.87 -26.48
CA GLY A 85 7.20 -21.13 -25.91
C GLY A 85 7.16 -21.11 -24.36
N VAL A 86 8.22 -20.64 -23.71
CA VAL A 86 8.25 -20.48 -22.25
C VAL A 86 7.14 -19.54 -21.77
N MET A 87 6.94 -18.41 -22.47
CA MET A 87 5.90 -17.44 -22.09
C MET A 87 4.49 -17.99 -22.29
N VAL A 88 4.23 -18.74 -23.36
CA VAL A 88 2.94 -19.41 -23.57
C VAL A 88 2.65 -20.38 -22.43
N VAL A 89 3.63 -21.15 -21.99
CA VAL A 89 3.47 -22.07 -20.85
C VAL A 89 3.15 -21.29 -19.56
N ILE A 90 3.87 -20.20 -19.29
CA ILE A 90 3.61 -19.36 -18.10
C ILE A 90 2.19 -18.78 -18.14
N ILE A 91 1.78 -18.21 -19.29
CA ILE A 91 0.43 -17.66 -19.47
C ILE A 91 -0.63 -18.75 -19.28
N ALA A 92 -0.42 -19.95 -19.83
CA ALA A 92 -1.36 -21.05 -19.67
C ALA A 92 -1.50 -21.50 -18.19
N ILE A 93 -0.37 -21.54 -17.46
CA ILE A 93 -0.37 -21.86 -16.03
C ILE A 93 -1.13 -20.78 -15.26
N VAL A 94 -0.81 -19.49 -15.47
CA VAL A 94 -1.45 -18.37 -14.77
C VAL A 94 -2.94 -18.30 -15.07
N ALA A 95 -3.33 -18.47 -16.33
CA ALA A 95 -4.74 -18.50 -16.72
C ALA A 95 -5.50 -19.71 -16.15
N GLY A 96 -4.81 -20.85 -16.00
CA GLY A 96 -5.39 -22.08 -15.45
C GLY A 96 -5.57 -22.05 -13.92
N LEU A 97 -4.69 -21.37 -13.20
CA LEU A 97 -4.72 -21.29 -11.73
C LEU A 97 -5.80 -20.36 -11.18
N LYS A 98 -6.43 -19.53 -12.03
CA LYS A 98 -7.56 -18.65 -11.66
C LYS A 98 -7.32 -17.90 -10.35
N PHE A 99 -6.27 -17.10 -10.27
CA PHE A 99 -6.02 -16.27 -9.09
C PHE A 99 -7.14 -15.22 -8.94
N ASP A 100 -7.85 -15.26 -7.81
CA ASP A 100 -9.02 -14.40 -7.54
C ASP A 100 -8.66 -12.90 -7.52
N GLN A 101 -7.42 -12.57 -7.19
CA GLN A 101 -6.90 -11.19 -7.12
C GLN A 101 -6.41 -10.65 -8.47
N MET A 102 -6.48 -11.44 -9.54
CA MET A 102 -5.98 -11.02 -10.85
C MET A 102 -7.13 -10.63 -11.77
N ALA A 103 -7.12 -9.39 -12.26
CA ALA A 103 -8.07 -8.93 -13.25
C ALA A 103 -8.05 -9.85 -14.49
N LYS A 104 -9.20 -10.40 -14.86
CA LYS A 104 -9.33 -11.38 -15.98
C LYS A 104 -8.75 -10.88 -17.30
N GLY A 105 -8.79 -9.57 -17.54
CA GLY A 105 -8.22 -8.93 -18.72
C GLY A 105 -6.70 -8.80 -18.72
N ALA A 106 -6.07 -8.70 -17.54
CA ALA A 106 -4.63 -8.42 -17.42
C ALA A 106 -3.75 -9.50 -18.07
N VAL A 107 -4.14 -10.77 -17.95
CA VAL A 107 -3.42 -11.91 -18.58
C VAL A 107 -3.42 -11.78 -20.09
N TRP A 108 -4.55 -11.45 -20.68
CA TRP A 108 -4.67 -11.33 -22.14
C TRP A 108 -3.99 -10.08 -22.69
N ILE A 109 -4.05 -8.95 -21.97
CA ILE A 109 -3.32 -7.72 -22.31
C ILE A 109 -1.81 -8.02 -22.27
N SER A 110 -1.33 -8.67 -21.21
CA SER A 110 0.07 -9.07 -21.09
C SER A 110 0.51 -10.01 -22.23
N ALA A 111 -0.35 -10.96 -22.62
CA ALA A 111 -0.09 -11.87 -23.73
C ALA A 111 0.01 -11.11 -25.07
N ALA A 112 -0.88 -10.16 -25.32
CA ALA A 112 -0.85 -9.33 -26.53
C ALA A 112 0.41 -8.45 -26.59
N LEU A 113 0.75 -7.77 -25.48
CA LEU A 113 1.97 -6.97 -25.39
C LEU A 113 3.23 -7.80 -25.61
N MET A 114 3.30 -9.00 -25.02
CA MET A 114 4.41 -9.92 -25.24
C MET A 114 4.53 -10.32 -26.72
N GLY A 115 3.42 -10.57 -27.41
CA GLY A 115 3.42 -10.83 -28.84
C GLY A 115 4.02 -9.68 -29.65
N ILE A 116 3.61 -8.44 -29.34
CA ILE A 116 4.13 -7.24 -29.98
C ILE A 116 5.64 -7.07 -29.73
N TYR A 117 6.07 -7.24 -28.48
CA TYR A 117 7.50 -7.16 -28.13
C TYR A 117 8.34 -8.25 -28.84
N LEU A 118 7.82 -9.46 -29.00
CA LEU A 118 8.49 -10.51 -29.75
C LEU A 118 8.66 -10.12 -31.21
N ILE A 119 7.65 -9.54 -31.83
CA ILE A 119 7.70 -9.05 -33.23
C ILE A 119 8.75 -7.95 -33.34
N LEU A 120 8.77 -6.96 -32.48
CA LEU A 120 9.76 -5.88 -32.48
C LEU A 120 11.18 -6.43 -32.31
N LEU A 121 11.40 -7.33 -31.37
CA LEU A 121 12.69 -7.98 -31.15
C LEU A 121 13.10 -8.82 -32.33
N TYR A 122 12.18 -9.51 -33.01
CA TYR A 122 12.47 -10.28 -34.23
C TYR A 122 13.05 -9.41 -35.34
N PHE A 123 12.53 -8.19 -35.51
CA PHE A 123 13.07 -7.23 -36.49
C PHE A 123 14.36 -6.56 -36.00
N MET A 124 14.56 -6.42 -34.69
CA MET A 124 15.79 -5.85 -34.16
C MET A 124 16.98 -6.82 -34.11
N ILE A 125 16.73 -8.15 -34.06
CA ILE A 125 17.75 -9.17 -33.91
C ILE A 125 18.07 -9.79 -35.28
N GLY A 126 19.30 -9.53 -35.78
CA GLY A 126 19.86 -10.17 -36.97
C GLY A 126 19.03 -10.00 -38.24
N GLY A 127 18.37 -8.87 -38.37
CA GLY A 127 17.50 -8.60 -39.51
C GLY A 127 18.20 -7.83 -40.63
N LYS A 128 18.08 -8.28 -41.88
CA LYS A 128 18.46 -7.52 -43.07
C LYS A 128 17.83 -6.11 -43.11
N LEU A 129 16.77 -5.88 -42.33
CA LEU A 129 16.08 -4.58 -42.19
C LEU A 129 16.90 -3.54 -41.42
N THR A 130 17.73 -3.95 -40.47
CA THR A 130 18.53 -3.05 -39.61
C THR A 130 19.98 -2.97 -40.04
N GLU A 131 20.45 -3.93 -40.86
CA GLU A 131 21.81 -3.98 -41.32
C GLU A 131 22.10 -2.80 -42.26
N GLY A 132 23.05 -1.93 -41.88
CA GLY A 132 23.38 -0.71 -42.62
C GLY A 132 22.33 0.43 -42.57
N LYS A 133 21.16 0.23 -41.92
CA LYS A 133 20.07 1.21 -41.88
C LYS A 133 19.87 1.78 -40.50
N ARG A 134 20.73 2.72 -40.10
CA ARG A 134 20.70 3.38 -38.75
C ARG A 134 19.31 3.97 -38.42
N GLY A 135 18.62 4.57 -39.40
CA GLY A 135 17.29 5.15 -39.18
C GLY A 135 16.23 4.10 -38.79
N VAL A 136 16.24 2.90 -39.42
CA VAL A 136 15.30 1.83 -39.07
C VAL A 136 15.59 1.29 -37.66
N SER A 137 16.87 1.15 -37.28
CA SER A 137 17.24 0.71 -35.93
C SER A 137 16.78 1.71 -34.87
N ILE A 138 16.93 3.02 -35.11
CA ILE A 138 16.45 4.09 -34.22
C ILE A 138 14.93 4.02 -34.15
N ALA A 139 14.20 3.92 -35.23
CA ALA A 139 12.74 3.87 -35.24
C ALA A 139 12.19 2.68 -34.45
N LEU A 140 12.76 1.48 -34.64
CA LEU A 140 12.34 0.30 -33.84
C LEU A 140 12.63 0.44 -32.34
N THR A 141 13.78 1.04 -31.99
CA THR A 141 14.14 1.29 -30.59
C THR A 141 13.20 2.32 -29.98
N THR A 142 12.91 3.43 -30.68
CA THR A 142 11.96 4.44 -30.25
C THR A 142 10.56 3.84 -30.08
N MET A 143 10.09 3.04 -31.04
CA MET A 143 8.80 2.36 -30.94
C MET A 143 8.73 1.46 -29.69
N MET A 144 9.78 0.71 -29.41
CA MET A 144 9.86 -0.13 -28.20
C MET A 144 9.79 0.72 -26.93
N LEU A 145 10.52 1.83 -26.87
CA LEU A 145 10.50 2.74 -25.72
C LEU A 145 9.13 3.39 -25.51
N VAL A 146 8.47 3.81 -26.59
CA VAL A 146 7.11 4.37 -26.53
C VAL A 146 6.11 3.32 -26.03
N MET A 147 6.24 2.08 -26.49
CA MET A 147 5.36 1.00 -26.00
C MET A 147 5.58 0.69 -24.55
N VAL A 148 6.83 0.57 -24.08
CA VAL A 148 7.14 0.36 -22.67
C VAL A 148 6.64 1.53 -21.81
N GLY A 149 6.86 2.77 -22.29
CA GLY A 149 6.34 3.97 -21.59
C GLY A 149 4.81 3.97 -21.51
N GLY A 150 4.13 3.60 -22.60
CA GLY A 150 2.67 3.48 -22.63
C GLY A 150 2.15 2.39 -21.68
N GLU A 151 2.77 1.21 -21.68
CA GLU A 151 2.44 0.11 -20.77
C GLU A 151 2.60 0.52 -19.29
N VAL A 152 3.74 1.12 -18.94
CA VAL A 152 4.00 1.58 -17.55
C VAL A 152 3.01 2.66 -17.14
N THR A 153 2.70 3.61 -18.04
CA THR A 153 1.74 4.67 -17.77
C THR A 153 0.33 4.11 -17.59
N TYR A 154 -0.09 3.20 -18.47
CA TYR A 154 -1.38 2.54 -18.36
C TYR A 154 -1.50 1.80 -17.01
N ASN A 155 -0.51 0.98 -16.67
CA ASN A 155 -0.51 0.23 -15.42
C ASN A 155 -0.51 1.16 -14.19
N ALA A 156 0.23 2.27 -14.23
CA ALA A 156 0.25 3.24 -13.14
C ALA A 156 -1.12 3.91 -12.95
N VAL A 157 -1.78 4.31 -14.04
CA VAL A 157 -3.12 4.93 -13.99
C VAL A 157 -4.17 3.94 -13.49
N ASP A 158 -4.11 2.70 -13.96
CA ASP A 158 -5.02 1.62 -13.56
C ASP A 158 -4.87 1.31 -12.06
N SER A 159 -3.62 1.10 -11.61
CA SER A 159 -3.31 0.90 -10.19
C SER A 159 -3.75 2.07 -9.29
N MET A 160 -3.62 3.32 -9.76
CA MET A 160 -4.08 4.49 -8.98
C MET A 160 -5.60 4.53 -8.85
N LYS A 161 -6.35 4.09 -9.86
CA LYS A 161 -7.81 3.99 -9.77
C LYS A 161 -8.24 2.90 -8.79
N ASP A 162 -7.59 1.73 -8.87
CA ASP A 162 -7.88 0.61 -7.97
C ASP A 162 -7.59 1.00 -6.50
N ILE A 163 -6.50 1.74 -6.26
CA ILE A 163 -6.17 2.26 -4.92
C ILE A 163 -7.22 3.27 -4.43
N ASP A 164 -7.71 4.15 -5.29
CA ASP A 164 -8.76 5.12 -4.93
C ASP A 164 -10.06 4.41 -4.53
N ASP A 165 -10.45 3.41 -5.28
CA ASP A 165 -11.64 2.58 -4.99
C ASP A 165 -11.48 1.76 -3.69
N GLU A 166 -10.28 1.23 -3.41
CA GLU A 166 -10.02 0.42 -2.21
C GLU A 166 -9.86 1.27 -0.94
N VAL A 167 -9.15 2.40 -1.02
CA VAL A 167 -8.82 3.25 0.14
C VAL A 167 -9.88 4.31 0.39
N ALA A 168 -10.70 4.64 -0.60
CA ALA A 168 -11.73 5.66 -0.53
C ALA A 168 -11.19 7.00 0.00
N TYR A 169 -10.25 7.61 -0.71
CA TYR A 169 -9.66 8.88 -0.32
C TYR A 169 -10.70 9.98 -0.13
N SER A 170 -10.62 10.64 1.01
CA SER A 170 -11.48 11.81 1.23
C SER A 170 -10.98 13.03 0.47
N THR A 171 -11.90 13.96 0.14
CA THR A 171 -11.50 15.21 -0.46
C THR A 171 -10.65 16.05 0.52
N ARG A 172 -9.74 16.86 -0.02
CA ARG A 172 -8.91 17.75 0.77
C ARG A 172 -9.75 18.72 1.63
N ALA A 173 -10.86 19.22 1.09
CA ALA A 173 -11.77 20.10 1.79
C ALA A 173 -12.39 19.42 3.01
N SER A 174 -12.89 18.19 2.86
CA SER A 174 -13.46 17.43 3.95
C SER A 174 -12.44 17.08 5.04
N TYR A 175 -11.20 16.73 4.64
CA TYR A 175 -10.12 16.47 5.62
C TYR A 175 -9.73 17.76 6.38
N GLN A 176 -9.54 18.88 5.67
CA GLN A 176 -9.20 20.15 6.30
C GLN A 176 -10.30 20.63 7.24
N ASN A 177 -11.56 20.55 6.84
CA ASN A 177 -12.69 20.89 7.68
C ASN A 177 -12.73 20.06 8.97
N TYR A 178 -12.51 18.75 8.84
CA TYR A 178 -12.43 17.83 9.98
C TYR A 178 -11.33 18.22 10.97
N VAL A 179 -10.11 18.45 10.49
CA VAL A 179 -8.96 18.77 11.35
C VAL A 179 -9.09 20.16 11.97
N GLN A 180 -9.49 21.17 11.21
CA GLN A 180 -9.60 22.55 11.70
C GLN A 180 -10.66 22.66 12.81
N ASN A 181 -11.84 22.10 12.58
CA ASN A 181 -12.92 22.19 13.57
C ASN A 181 -12.69 21.27 14.77
N GLY A 182 -12.07 20.10 14.56
CA GLY A 182 -11.69 19.24 15.66
C GLY A 182 -10.61 19.86 16.57
N ARG A 183 -9.61 20.55 15.97
CA ARG A 183 -8.62 21.32 16.72
C ARG A 183 -9.25 22.48 17.47
N ALA A 184 -10.08 23.27 16.81
CA ALA A 184 -10.75 24.40 17.48
C ALA A 184 -11.60 23.95 18.68
N ALA A 185 -12.23 22.77 18.59
CA ALA A 185 -12.93 22.21 19.73
C ALA A 185 -11.96 21.70 20.83
N ALA A 186 -10.77 21.19 20.48
CA ALA A 186 -9.74 20.84 21.45
C ALA A 186 -9.14 22.06 22.12
N ASP A 187 -8.81 23.12 21.34
CA ASP A 187 -8.27 24.39 21.82
C ASP A 187 -9.28 25.06 22.80
N MET A 188 -10.58 24.96 22.51
CA MET A 188 -11.63 25.43 23.44
C MET A 188 -11.56 24.72 24.81
N LEU A 189 -11.23 23.40 24.83
CA LEU A 189 -11.06 22.70 26.11
C LEU A 189 -9.86 23.25 26.87
N GLU A 190 -8.74 23.47 26.24
CA GLU A 190 -7.51 24.01 26.84
C GLU A 190 -7.73 25.44 27.39
N GLU A 191 -8.52 26.26 26.69
CA GLU A 191 -8.88 27.58 27.16
C GLU A 191 -9.81 27.59 28.44
N LYS A 192 -10.60 26.54 28.58
CA LYS A 192 -11.60 26.43 29.67
C LYS A 192 -11.09 25.68 30.86
N ASP A 193 -10.13 24.82 30.73
CA ASP A 193 -9.55 23.99 31.80
C ASP A 193 -8.03 23.85 31.57
N ASP A 194 -7.26 24.47 32.45
CA ASP A 194 -5.79 24.45 32.48
C ASP A 194 -5.21 23.27 33.30
N GLY A 195 -6.05 22.39 33.80
CA GLY A 195 -5.68 21.22 34.58
C GLY A 195 -5.11 20.09 33.70
N PHE A 196 -4.58 19.07 34.36
CA PHE A 196 -4.19 17.84 33.65
C PHE A 196 -5.41 16.95 33.43
N TYR A 197 -5.75 16.69 32.22
CA TYR A 197 -6.81 15.75 31.82
C TYR A 197 -6.45 15.04 30.48
N ARG A 198 -7.18 13.95 30.23
CA ARG A 198 -7.27 13.37 28.88
C ARG A 198 -8.62 13.70 28.28
N ALA A 199 -8.62 13.86 26.94
CA ALA A 199 -9.84 14.04 26.18
C ALA A 199 -9.89 13.04 25.02
N GLU A 200 -11.09 12.52 24.78
CA GLU A 200 -11.41 11.61 23.69
C GLU A 200 -12.56 12.12 22.85
N LYS A 201 -12.94 11.36 21.84
CA LYS A 201 -14.03 11.72 20.94
C LYS A 201 -14.81 10.50 20.47
N THR A 202 -16.09 10.68 20.19
CA THR A 202 -16.99 9.64 19.65
C THR A 202 -16.91 9.51 18.13
N PHE A 203 -16.37 10.52 17.45
CA PHE A 203 -16.20 10.55 15.98
C PHE A 203 -14.76 10.34 15.58
N PHE A 204 -14.51 9.71 14.42
CA PHE A 204 -13.15 9.49 13.93
C PHE A 204 -13.09 9.36 12.40
N ARG A 205 -11.92 9.61 11.85
CA ARG A 205 -11.54 9.28 10.47
C ARG A 205 -10.49 8.18 10.42
N CYS A 206 -9.51 8.26 11.30
CA CYS A 206 -8.51 7.22 11.50
C CYS A 206 -8.15 7.11 12.99
N VAL A 207 -7.46 6.03 13.35
CA VAL A 207 -7.13 5.76 14.76
C VAL A 207 -6.16 6.79 15.35
N ASN A 208 -5.36 7.47 14.52
CA ASN A 208 -4.40 8.50 14.94
C ASN A 208 -4.95 9.93 14.92
N ASP A 209 -6.25 10.12 14.80
CA ASP A 209 -6.86 11.45 14.75
C ASP A 209 -6.50 12.32 15.94
N ASN A 210 -6.37 11.75 17.15
CA ASN A 210 -6.03 12.49 18.35
C ASN A 210 -4.74 13.30 18.17
N ALA A 211 -3.71 12.73 17.55
CA ALA A 211 -2.47 13.44 17.25
C ALA A 211 -2.67 14.62 16.29
N ALA A 212 -3.56 14.47 15.30
CA ALA A 212 -3.89 15.54 14.38
C ALA A 212 -4.73 16.65 15.00
N LEU A 213 -5.57 16.30 15.98
CA LEU A 213 -6.49 17.24 16.67
C LEU A 213 -5.88 17.87 17.92
N GLY A 214 -4.72 17.43 18.40
CA GLY A 214 -4.10 17.90 19.63
C GLY A 214 -4.71 17.29 20.89
N LEU A 215 -5.45 16.18 20.81
CA LEU A 215 -6.08 15.54 21.95
C LEU A 215 -5.15 14.54 22.64
N ASN A 216 -5.05 14.60 23.95
CA ASN A 216 -4.29 13.68 24.81
C ASN A 216 -5.15 12.46 25.20
N GLY A 217 -5.66 11.72 24.21
CA GLY A 217 -6.53 10.56 24.45
C GLY A 217 -5.78 9.23 24.46
N ILE A 218 -6.55 8.13 24.51
CA ILE A 218 -6.03 6.75 24.46
C ILE A 218 -6.06 6.16 23.06
N SER A 219 -6.79 6.77 22.13
CA SER A 219 -6.87 6.32 20.74
C SER A 219 -5.56 6.61 20.02
N HIS A 220 -4.85 5.54 19.65
CA HIS A 220 -3.53 5.63 19.06
C HIS A 220 -3.22 4.40 18.19
N SER A 221 -2.43 4.57 17.14
CA SER A 221 -1.94 3.47 16.30
C SER A 221 -0.46 3.66 15.98
N SER A 222 0.31 2.59 16.14
CA SER A 222 1.72 2.54 15.76
C SER A 222 2.16 1.11 15.44
N SER A 223 3.06 0.94 14.50
CA SER A 223 3.67 -0.36 14.20
C SER A 223 4.56 -0.89 15.34
N VAL A 224 4.88 -0.04 16.32
CA VAL A 224 5.75 -0.35 17.46
C VAL A 224 5.03 -0.12 18.81
N MET A 225 3.76 -0.49 18.87
CA MET A 225 2.98 -0.39 20.11
C MET A 225 3.59 -1.24 21.23
N ASN A 226 3.55 -0.70 22.45
CA ASN A 226 3.98 -1.45 23.64
C ASN A 226 2.88 -2.47 24.03
N THR A 227 3.21 -3.75 23.94
CA THR A 227 2.28 -4.85 24.21
C THR A 227 1.67 -4.77 25.63
N ARG A 228 2.41 -4.32 26.64
CA ARG A 228 1.90 -4.18 28.00
C ARG A 228 0.83 -3.09 28.09
N VAL A 229 1.01 -1.98 27.35
CA VAL A 229 0.00 -0.91 27.27
C VAL A 229 -1.25 -1.41 26.57
N ILE A 230 -1.10 -2.13 25.46
CA ILE A 230 -2.24 -2.73 24.73
C ILE A 230 -3.03 -3.66 25.64
N ASN A 231 -2.36 -4.60 26.33
CA ASN A 231 -3.01 -5.54 27.24
C ASN A 231 -3.69 -4.83 28.42
N PHE A 232 -3.08 -3.75 28.92
CA PHE A 232 -3.69 -2.95 29.98
C PHE A 232 -4.98 -2.28 29.49
N ILE A 233 -4.96 -1.64 28.33
CA ILE A 233 -6.13 -1.00 27.72
C ILE A 233 -7.24 -2.03 27.43
N GLU A 234 -6.88 -3.24 26.97
CA GLU A 234 -7.81 -4.37 26.79
C GLU A 234 -8.46 -4.77 28.12
N THR A 235 -7.66 -4.89 29.19
CA THR A 235 -8.15 -5.24 30.53
C THR A 235 -9.13 -4.19 31.06
N MET A 236 -8.97 -2.93 30.67
CA MET A 236 -9.88 -1.83 31.01
C MET A 236 -11.19 -1.85 30.19
N GLY A 237 -11.32 -2.76 29.21
CA GLY A 237 -12.53 -2.92 28.40
C GLY A 237 -12.57 -2.12 27.10
N TYR A 238 -11.51 -1.38 26.77
CA TYR A 238 -11.46 -0.62 25.51
C TYR A 238 -11.09 -1.49 24.32
N CYS A 239 -11.50 -1.05 23.15
CA CYS A 239 -11.18 -1.72 21.89
C CYS A 239 -9.68 -1.62 21.58
N MET A 240 -9.05 -2.73 21.23
CA MET A 240 -7.64 -2.80 20.91
C MET A 240 -7.32 -3.83 19.83
N HIS A 241 -6.14 -3.71 19.25
CA HIS A 241 -5.49 -4.71 18.41
C HIS A 241 -3.97 -4.58 18.57
N SER A 242 -3.21 -5.51 18.04
CA SER A 242 -1.74 -5.54 18.19
C SER A 242 -1.01 -4.24 17.82
N TYR A 243 -1.63 -3.35 17.05
CA TYR A 243 -1.02 -2.10 16.56
C TYR A 243 -1.90 -0.86 16.78
N TYR A 244 -3.01 -0.96 17.50
CA TYR A 244 -3.81 0.21 17.88
C TYR A 244 -4.61 0.00 19.16
N THR A 245 -4.95 1.13 19.79
CA THR A 245 -5.98 1.24 20.84
C THR A 245 -7.02 2.26 20.38
N ARG A 246 -8.27 2.10 20.82
CA ARG A 246 -9.37 2.96 20.38
C ARG A 246 -10.36 3.18 21.53
N TYR A 247 -10.86 4.41 21.62
CA TYR A 247 -11.88 4.79 22.56
C TYR A 247 -13.24 4.22 22.14
N ASP A 248 -13.45 2.96 22.44
CA ASP A 248 -14.68 2.19 22.26
C ASP A 248 -14.83 1.23 23.43
N GLY A 249 -16.05 0.99 23.90
CA GLY A 249 -16.31 0.11 25.05
C GLY A 249 -16.04 0.79 26.39
N ASN A 250 -15.99 2.12 26.41
CA ASN A 250 -15.73 2.94 27.59
C ASN A 250 -16.76 2.73 28.68
N THR A 251 -16.27 2.81 29.93
CA THR A 251 -17.08 2.88 31.17
C THR A 251 -16.63 4.08 31.97
N GLU A 252 -17.55 4.66 32.73
CA GLU A 252 -17.30 5.80 33.60
C GLU A 252 -16.12 5.57 34.56
N ILE A 253 -16.03 4.36 35.11
CA ILE A 253 -14.93 3.95 36.02
C ILE A 253 -13.60 3.90 35.29
N ALA A 254 -13.56 3.28 34.10
CA ALA A 254 -12.34 3.16 33.30
C ALA A 254 -11.86 4.52 32.82
N ASP A 255 -12.78 5.38 32.37
CA ASP A 255 -12.48 6.74 31.92
C ASP A 255 -11.92 7.57 33.09
N SER A 256 -12.54 7.49 34.29
CA SER A 256 -12.07 8.18 35.49
C SER A 256 -10.67 7.71 35.91
N LEU A 257 -10.42 6.39 35.87
CA LEU A 257 -9.11 5.83 36.25
C LEU A 257 -8.01 6.28 35.25
N LEU A 258 -8.35 6.43 33.98
CA LEU A 258 -7.41 6.90 32.95
C LEU A 258 -7.33 8.43 32.88
N GLY A 259 -8.13 9.16 33.64
CA GLY A 259 -8.21 10.63 33.65
C GLY A 259 -8.82 11.19 32.36
N ILE A 260 -9.70 10.43 31.71
CA ILE A 260 -10.49 10.91 30.55
C ILE A 260 -11.63 11.73 31.11
N LYS A 261 -11.43 13.05 31.19
CA LYS A 261 -12.37 14.02 31.75
C LYS A 261 -13.37 14.52 30.71
N TYR A 262 -12.94 14.70 29.47
CA TYR A 262 -13.78 15.24 28.42
C TYR A 262 -13.90 14.28 27.22
N VAL A 263 -15.12 14.23 26.68
CA VAL A 263 -15.41 13.49 25.41
C VAL A 263 -16.10 14.43 24.44
N LEU A 264 -15.47 14.64 23.31
CA LEU A 264 -16.03 15.43 22.22
C LEU A 264 -17.01 14.58 21.39
N ASP A 265 -18.23 15.08 21.20
CA ASP A 265 -19.27 14.42 20.41
C ASP A 265 -19.86 15.35 19.35
N ARG A 266 -20.17 14.79 18.17
CA ARG A 266 -20.84 15.50 17.05
C ARG A 266 -22.32 15.22 16.94
N GLY A 267 -22.89 14.40 17.81
CA GLY A 267 -24.28 13.96 17.70
C GLY A 267 -24.54 13.04 16.48
N GLU A 268 -23.51 12.62 15.77
CA GLU A 268 -23.63 11.75 14.60
C GLU A 268 -23.38 10.30 15.01
N ASN A 269 -24.41 9.47 14.98
CA ASN A 269 -24.28 8.03 15.26
C ASN A 269 -23.72 7.28 14.04
N PHE A 270 -22.43 7.46 13.72
CA PHE A 270 -21.77 6.72 12.63
C PHE A 270 -21.47 5.27 12.99
N ASP A 271 -21.36 4.96 14.28
CA ASP A 271 -21.12 3.60 14.76
C ASP A 271 -21.96 3.37 16.04
N GLN A 272 -22.82 2.37 16.01
CA GLN A 272 -23.69 2.03 17.14
C GLN A 272 -22.91 1.65 18.42
N ASN A 273 -21.63 1.30 18.28
CA ASN A 273 -20.76 0.90 19.38
C ASN A 273 -20.07 2.08 20.07
N ARG A 274 -20.13 3.30 19.50
CA ARG A 274 -19.48 4.51 20.04
C ARG A 274 -20.48 5.47 20.64
N ARG A 275 -21.34 4.97 21.47
CA ARG A 275 -22.28 5.84 22.19
C ARG A 275 -21.55 6.60 23.27
N LEU A 276 -21.82 7.91 23.33
CA LEU A 276 -21.48 8.72 24.49
C LEU A 276 -22.10 8.08 25.74
N ASN A 277 -21.34 7.99 26.84
CA ASN A 277 -21.88 7.51 28.08
C ASN A 277 -22.99 8.47 28.55
N PRO A 278 -24.20 7.96 28.85
CA PRO A 278 -25.33 8.80 29.24
C PRO A 278 -25.14 9.51 30.59
N ALA A 279 -24.16 9.09 31.39
CA ALA A 279 -23.81 9.75 32.66
C ALA A 279 -23.01 11.05 32.46
N TYR A 280 -22.46 11.28 31.24
CA TYR A 280 -21.65 12.46 31.00
C TYR A 280 -22.51 13.69 30.73
N GLU A 281 -22.12 14.82 31.30
CA GLU A 281 -22.87 16.06 31.19
C GLU A 281 -22.30 16.99 30.13
N PRO A 282 -23.16 17.62 29.28
CA PRO A 282 -22.69 18.60 28.30
C PRO A 282 -22.18 19.86 29.02
N ARG A 283 -20.97 20.31 28.70
CA ARG A 283 -20.34 21.48 29.34
C ARG A 283 -20.19 22.64 28.36
N TRP A 284 -19.61 22.42 27.18
CA TRP A 284 -19.31 23.46 26.21
C TRP A 284 -19.63 22.97 24.82
N ALA A 285 -19.97 23.89 23.93
CA ALA A 285 -20.28 23.61 22.56
C ALA A 285 -19.45 24.51 21.61
N TYR A 286 -18.97 23.91 20.51
CA TYR A 286 -18.28 24.60 19.43
C TYR A 286 -19.10 24.45 18.16
N ASP A 287 -19.65 25.57 17.66
CA ASP A 287 -20.45 25.62 16.43
C ASP A 287 -19.57 25.94 15.22
N TYR A 288 -19.79 25.21 14.12
CA TYR A 288 -19.05 25.40 12.88
C TYR A 288 -19.89 25.06 11.67
N LYS A 289 -19.37 25.40 10.46
CA LYS A 289 -19.96 24.96 9.20
C LYS A 289 -19.10 23.87 8.58
N ASN A 290 -19.73 22.79 8.15
CA ASN A 290 -19.02 21.75 7.41
C ASN A 290 -18.66 22.23 5.99
N GLU A 291 -17.95 21.41 5.20
CA GLU A 291 -17.53 21.71 3.83
C GLU A 291 -18.67 21.99 2.85
N ASN A 292 -19.88 21.61 3.21
CA ASN A 292 -21.10 21.87 2.43
C ASN A 292 -21.91 23.08 2.95
N GLY A 293 -21.36 23.85 3.91
CA GLY A 293 -21.98 25.02 4.50
C GLY A 293 -23.11 24.71 5.52
N VAL A 294 -23.26 23.45 5.93
CA VAL A 294 -24.25 23.02 6.91
C VAL A 294 -23.75 23.31 8.32
N ASP A 295 -24.59 23.93 9.16
CA ASP A 295 -24.27 24.17 10.57
C ASP A 295 -24.17 22.85 11.34
N LYS A 296 -23.09 22.71 12.10
CA LYS A 296 -22.73 21.54 12.92
C LYS A 296 -22.19 22.00 14.27
N THR A 297 -22.31 21.15 15.27
CA THR A 297 -21.81 21.42 16.62
C THR A 297 -20.95 20.26 17.11
N ILE A 298 -19.84 20.57 17.75
CA ILE A 298 -19.06 19.63 18.56
C ILE A 298 -19.33 19.99 20.03
N THR A 299 -19.92 19.07 20.78
CA THR A 299 -20.18 19.25 22.22
C THR A 299 -19.14 18.52 23.04
N ALA A 300 -18.56 19.19 24.01
CA ALA A 300 -17.69 18.60 25.03
C ALA A 300 -18.55 18.14 26.20
N TYR A 301 -18.50 16.86 26.50
CA TYR A 301 -19.15 16.24 27.64
C TYR A 301 -18.11 15.97 28.73
N GLU A 302 -18.47 16.21 29.97
CA GLU A 302 -17.61 15.99 31.13
C GLU A 302 -18.02 14.71 31.88
N ASN A 303 -17.01 13.91 32.22
CA ASN A 303 -17.10 12.79 33.13
C ASN A 303 -16.97 13.36 34.56
N THR A 304 -18.06 13.43 35.31
CA THR A 304 -18.17 14.09 36.64
C THR A 304 -17.98 13.10 37.78
#